data_5fa5c7839d5f74f12f682e27972d4c5d
#
_entry.id   5fa5c7839d5f74f12f682e27972d4c5d
#
_cell.length_a   1.000
_cell.length_b   1.000
_cell.length_c   1.000
_cell.angle_alpha   90.00
_cell.angle_beta   90.00
_cell.angle_gamma   90.00
#
_symmetry.space_group_name_H-M   'P 1'
#
loop_
_entity.id
_entity.type
_entity.pdbx_description
1 polymer ?
#
loop_
_entity_poly.entity_id
_entity_poly.type
_entity_poly.pdbx_seq_one_letter_code
_entity_poly.pdbx_strand_id
1 'polypeptide(L)'
;GDETITFSDAPVASDSLQDSFAQVVLIADRREVNEGMSTASPSYLTSLFGPPRTDLTQDCQTMTNPVLSGMLRTENVGPINVQMLEPAIISLRQVFKNVEIFEPELYARIRSAGSLCVRLIRGSDSSVSTHSFGLSLDLNIDGVTDTLGDDRTQLGLILLSEFFQREGWYWGAGFGREDSMHFEVSREKVEQWRRLGLLPDE
;
A
#
# COMPACT_ATOMS: atom_id res chain seq x y z
N GLY A 1 5.12 -41.24 -22.59
CA GLY A 1 5.28 -40.66 -22.45
C GLY A 1 5.11 -39.81 -21.81
N ASP A 2 4.96 -39.61 -21.61
CA ASP A 2 4.72 -38.81 -21.19
C ASP A 2 5.48 -38.08 -20.75
N GLU A 3 6.07 -37.86 -21.03
CA GLU A 3 6.79 -37.10 -20.82
C GLU A 3 6.71 -36.29 -20.05
N THR A 4 6.36 -36.41 -19.63
CA THR A 4 6.17 -35.65 -18.97
C THR A 4 6.93 -35.09 -18.35
N ILE A 5 7.46 -35.27 -18.59
CA ILE A 5 8.17 -34.77 -18.36
C ILE A 5 8.57 -34.20 -17.50
N THR A 6 8.63 -34.40 -17.13
CA THR A 6 8.79 -33.90 -16.31
C THR A 6 9.80 -33.66 -15.81
N PHE A 7 10.37 -33.88 -15.93
CA PHE A 7 11.29 -33.66 -15.63
C PHE A 7 11.99 -32.86 -15.08
N SER A 8 12.51 -33.11 -14.62
CA SER A 8 13.57 -32.24 -14.50
C SER A 8 13.11 -30.86 -14.58
N ASP A 9 11.86 -30.71 -14.62
CA ASP A 9 11.24 -29.39 -14.65
C ASP A 9 11.26 -28.72 -13.30
N ALA A 10 11.54 -29.43 -12.22
CA ALA A 10 11.46 -28.89 -10.88
C ALA A 10 12.35 -27.65 -10.67
N PRO A 11 13.66 -27.67 -11.05
CA PRO A 11 14.45 -26.46 -10.91
C PRO A 11 13.97 -25.31 -11.79
N VAL A 12 13.51 -25.65 -13.01
CA VAL A 12 12.99 -24.64 -13.92
C VAL A 12 11.68 -24.08 -13.38
N ALA A 13 10.83 -24.92 -12.80
CA ALA A 13 9.58 -24.49 -12.22
C ALA A 13 9.82 -23.54 -11.04
N SER A 14 10.86 -23.79 -10.24
CA SER A 14 11.19 -22.93 -9.12
C SER A 14 11.58 -21.53 -9.60
N ASP A 15 12.42 -21.46 -10.64
CA ASP A 15 12.79 -20.16 -11.22
C ASP A 15 11.57 -19.47 -11.82
N SER A 16 10.69 -20.25 -12.46
CA SER A 16 9.47 -19.69 -13.05
C SER A 16 8.56 -19.11 -11.98
N LEU A 17 8.47 -19.72 -10.80
CA LEU A 17 7.66 -19.18 -9.71
C LEU A 17 8.20 -17.85 -9.23
N GLN A 18 9.52 -17.70 -9.10
CA GLN A 18 10.11 -16.43 -8.72
C GLN A 18 9.83 -15.36 -9.77
N ASP A 19 10.00 -15.71 -11.05
CA ASP A 19 9.74 -14.77 -12.12
C ASP A 19 8.28 -14.36 -12.16
N SER A 20 7.36 -15.26 -11.76
CA SER A 20 5.93 -14.99 -11.85
C SER A 20 5.48 -13.89 -10.89
N PHE A 21 6.24 -13.59 -9.81
CA PHE A 21 5.85 -12.50 -8.91
C PHE A 21 5.82 -11.15 -9.62
N ALA A 22 6.68 -10.94 -10.61
CA ALA A 22 6.69 -9.70 -11.37
C ALA A 22 5.82 -9.80 -12.62
N GLN A 23 5.25 -10.95 -12.90
CA GLN A 23 4.40 -11.15 -14.07
C GLN A 23 3.11 -10.34 -13.93
N VAL A 24 2.77 -9.59 -14.98
CA VAL A 24 1.56 -8.76 -14.99
C VAL A 24 0.38 -9.61 -15.44
N VAL A 25 -0.67 -9.61 -14.64
CA VAL A 25 -1.86 -10.41 -14.88
C VAL A 25 -3.11 -9.56 -14.71
N LEU A 26 -4.22 -10.01 -15.29
CA LEU A 26 -5.51 -9.34 -15.13
C LEU A 26 -5.98 -9.53 -13.69
N ILE A 27 -6.51 -8.46 -13.08
CA ILE A 27 -7.07 -8.52 -11.74
C ILE A 27 -8.51 -9.01 -11.86
N ALA A 28 -8.79 -10.19 -11.30
CA ALA A 28 -10.14 -10.70 -11.28
C ALA A 28 -10.96 -9.94 -10.25
N ASP A 29 -12.12 -9.47 -10.65
CA ASP A 29 -13.14 -8.97 -9.72
C ASP A 29 -12.66 -7.81 -8.85
N ARG A 30 -12.14 -6.76 -9.49
CA ARG A 30 -11.59 -5.61 -8.79
C ARG A 30 -12.55 -4.98 -7.77
N ARG A 31 -13.84 -5.12 -7.97
CA ARG A 31 -14.83 -4.52 -7.07
C ARG A 31 -14.94 -5.23 -5.75
N GLU A 32 -14.41 -6.45 -5.64
CA GLU A 32 -14.54 -7.26 -4.42
C GLU A 32 -13.24 -7.44 -3.67
N VAL A 33 -12.12 -6.88 -4.18
CA VAL A 33 -10.81 -7.12 -3.56
C VAL A 33 -10.67 -6.52 -2.16
N ASN A 34 -11.53 -5.58 -1.79
CA ASN A 34 -11.48 -4.92 -0.47
C ASN A 34 -12.79 -5.14 0.30
N GLU A 35 -13.35 -6.32 0.20
CA GLU A 35 -14.64 -6.60 0.82
C GLU A 35 -14.61 -6.26 2.31
N GLY A 36 -15.62 -5.52 2.77
CA GLY A 36 -15.72 -5.11 4.17
C GLY A 36 -14.92 -3.88 4.54
N MET A 37 -14.24 -3.26 3.58
CA MET A 37 -13.43 -2.07 3.85
C MET A 37 -13.81 -0.94 2.90
N SER A 38 -13.66 0.30 3.39
CA SER A 38 -13.84 1.50 2.60
C SER A 38 -12.60 2.39 2.73
N THR A 39 -12.47 3.35 1.83
CA THR A 39 -11.31 4.23 1.81
C THR A 39 -11.43 5.30 2.89
N ALA A 40 -10.29 5.68 3.47
CA ALA A 40 -10.19 6.87 4.30
C ALA A 40 -9.78 8.01 3.37
N SER A 41 -10.76 8.67 2.78
CA SER A 41 -10.49 9.69 1.77
C SER A 41 -9.77 10.90 2.38
N PRO A 42 -9.05 11.70 1.55
CA PRO A 42 -8.43 12.91 2.07
C PRO A 42 -9.42 13.86 2.73
N SER A 43 -10.67 13.98 2.22
CA SER A 43 -11.64 14.84 2.86
C SER A 43 -12.10 14.29 4.21
N TYR A 44 -12.22 12.97 4.33
CA TYR A 44 -12.53 12.35 5.62
C TYR A 44 -11.39 12.60 6.62
N LEU A 45 -10.14 12.36 6.21
CA LEU A 45 -8.99 12.55 7.10
C LEU A 45 -8.83 14.02 7.48
N THR A 46 -9.08 14.94 6.56
CA THR A 46 -9.05 16.36 6.86
C THR A 46 -10.12 16.73 7.88
N SER A 47 -11.30 16.11 7.80
CA SER A 47 -12.36 16.38 8.77
C SER A 47 -11.99 15.92 10.17
N LEU A 48 -11.12 14.89 10.29
CA LEU A 48 -10.68 14.38 11.58
C LEU A 48 -9.50 15.17 12.16
N PHE A 49 -8.53 15.51 11.32
CA PHE A 49 -7.23 15.98 11.79
C PHE A 49 -6.88 17.39 11.32
N GLY A 50 -7.67 17.96 10.41
CA GLY A 50 -7.31 19.18 9.71
C GLY A 50 -6.46 18.89 8.48
N PRO A 51 -6.18 19.90 7.67
CA PRO A 51 -5.37 19.70 6.46
C PRO A 51 -3.94 19.32 6.82
N PRO A 52 -3.27 18.53 5.98
CA PRO A 52 -1.88 18.15 6.25
C PRO A 52 -0.93 19.35 6.14
N ARG A 53 -1.33 20.33 5.35
CA ARG A 53 -0.58 21.57 5.14
C ARG A 53 -1.55 22.60 4.55
N THR A 54 -1.35 23.88 4.89
CA THR A 54 -2.30 24.92 4.43
C THR A 54 -2.01 25.40 3.01
N ASP A 55 -0.74 25.38 2.58
CA ASP A 55 -0.33 25.90 1.27
C ASP A 55 0.14 24.75 0.38
N LEU A 56 -0.80 23.90 -0.03
CA LEU A 56 -0.50 22.74 -0.85
C LEU A 56 -0.21 23.13 -2.30
N THR A 57 0.78 22.46 -2.88
CA THR A 57 1.09 22.54 -4.31
C THR A 57 1.11 21.12 -4.87
N GLN A 58 1.51 20.97 -6.14
CA GLN A 58 1.61 19.65 -6.75
C GLN A 58 2.95 18.98 -6.48
N ASP A 59 3.85 19.66 -5.79
CA ASP A 59 5.14 19.08 -5.36
C ASP A 59 5.03 18.60 -3.92
N CYS A 60 5.76 17.54 -3.60
CA CYS A 60 5.82 17.03 -2.23
C CYS A 60 6.42 18.08 -1.30
N GLN A 61 5.76 18.35 -0.20
CA GLN A 61 6.21 19.32 0.78
C GLN A 61 6.15 18.73 2.18
N THR A 62 6.75 19.43 3.15
CA THR A 62 6.76 18.98 4.53
C THR A 62 5.35 19.04 5.11
N MET A 63 4.98 18.02 5.87
CA MET A 63 3.74 18.05 6.64
C MET A 63 3.86 19.08 7.77
N THR A 64 2.93 20.01 7.83
CA THR A 64 2.94 21.03 8.87
C THR A 64 1.79 20.93 9.85
N ASN A 65 0.84 20.03 9.63
CA ASN A 65 -0.22 19.75 10.59
C ASN A 65 0.41 19.28 11.92
N PRO A 66 0.22 20.04 13.03
CA PRO A 66 0.93 19.70 14.26
C PRO A 66 0.53 18.35 14.86
N VAL A 67 -0.72 17.94 14.66
CA VAL A 67 -1.19 16.65 15.18
C VAL A 67 -0.51 15.51 14.44
N LEU A 68 -0.56 15.55 13.11
CA LEU A 68 -0.01 14.47 12.29
C LEU A 68 1.51 14.46 12.33
N SER A 69 2.16 15.63 12.28
CA SER A 69 3.62 15.68 12.31
C SER A 69 4.18 15.13 13.62
N GLY A 70 3.43 15.28 14.71
CA GLY A 70 3.86 14.74 16.01
C GLY A 70 3.90 13.21 16.06
N MET A 71 3.14 12.55 15.17
CA MET A 71 3.08 11.09 15.11
C MET A 71 3.88 10.51 13.95
N LEU A 72 4.45 11.38 13.13
CA LEU A 72 5.16 10.95 11.92
C LEU A 72 6.52 10.38 12.30
N ARG A 73 6.88 9.23 11.72
CA ARG A 73 8.16 8.55 11.95
C ARG A 73 8.74 8.10 10.62
N THR A 74 10.06 8.06 10.54
CA THR A 74 10.78 7.50 9.40
C THR A 74 11.52 6.28 9.90
N GLU A 75 11.12 5.08 9.46
CA GLU A 75 11.66 3.84 10.00
C GLU A 75 11.68 2.74 8.96
N ASN A 76 12.51 1.75 9.22
CA ASN A 76 12.51 0.50 8.46
C ASN A 76 11.39 -0.39 8.99
N VAL A 77 10.64 -1.01 8.06
CA VAL A 77 9.51 -1.89 8.43
C VAL A 77 9.74 -3.33 7.95
N GLY A 78 10.97 -3.64 7.59
CA GLY A 78 11.35 -4.95 7.08
C GLY A 78 12.01 -4.82 5.73
N PRO A 79 11.28 -4.99 4.63
CA PRO A 79 11.91 -4.93 3.30
C PRO A 79 12.17 -3.51 2.82
N ILE A 80 11.56 -2.50 3.43
CA ILE A 80 11.62 -1.12 2.96
C ILE A 80 11.67 -0.14 4.13
N ASN A 81 12.04 1.11 3.81
CA ASN A 81 11.92 2.23 4.74
C ASN A 81 10.68 3.03 4.35
N VAL A 82 10.00 3.58 5.35
CA VAL A 82 8.80 4.39 5.13
C VAL A 82 8.81 5.62 6.02
N GLN A 83 8.08 6.65 5.61
CA GLN A 83 7.74 7.79 6.45
C GLN A 83 6.22 7.81 6.60
N MET A 84 5.73 7.44 7.77
CA MET A 84 4.30 7.27 8.03
C MET A 84 4.01 7.54 9.50
N LEU A 85 2.72 7.58 9.84
CA LEU A 85 2.31 7.72 11.23
C LEU A 85 2.67 6.46 12.01
N GLU A 86 2.97 6.63 13.29
CA GLU A 86 3.45 5.52 14.13
C GLU A 86 2.51 4.30 14.12
N PRO A 87 1.18 4.44 14.26
CA PRO A 87 0.33 3.25 14.23
C PRO A 87 0.41 2.50 12.90
N ALA A 88 0.57 3.23 11.78
CA ALA A 88 0.71 2.61 10.47
C ALA A 88 2.03 1.83 10.39
N ILE A 89 3.10 2.36 10.97
CA ILE A 89 4.40 1.69 10.98
C ILE A 89 4.31 0.37 11.76
N ILE A 90 3.66 0.39 12.92
CA ILE A 90 3.49 -0.82 13.74
C ILE A 90 2.69 -1.85 12.96
N SER A 91 1.62 -1.43 12.28
CA SER A 91 0.81 -2.32 11.46
C SER A 91 1.60 -2.90 10.29
N LEU A 92 2.39 -2.06 9.62
CA LEU A 92 3.22 -2.52 8.49
C LEU A 92 4.25 -3.57 8.93
N ARG A 93 4.84 -3.40 10.10
CA ARG A 93 5.77 -4.41 10.60
C ARG A 93 5.11 -5.76 10.74
N GLN A 94 3.86 -5.79 11.18
CA GLN A 94 3.12 -7.04 11.28
C GLN A 94 2.81 -7.61 9.89
N VAL A 95 2.37 -6.75 8.95
CA VAL A 95 2.13 -7.18 7.57
C VAL A 95 3.37 -7.85 7.00
N PHE A 96 4.51 -7.16 7.05
CA PHE A 96 5.73 -7.67 6.41
C PHE A 96 6.33 -8.85 7.16
N LYS A 97 6.15 -8.93 8.47
CA LYS A 97 6.57 -10.11 9.21
C LYS A 97 5.81 -11.34 8.73
N ASN A 98 4.51 -11.20 8.50
CA ASN A 98 3.70 -12.30 7.97
C ASN A 98 4.15 -12.68 6.56
N VAL A 99 4.44 -11.70 5.73
CA VAL A 99 4.95 -11.98 4.37
C VAL A 99 6.27 -12.73 4.45
N GLU A 100 7.17 -12.30 5.32
CA GLU A 100 8.48 -12.96 5.46
C GLU A 100 8.33 -14.43 5.87
N ILE A 101 7.40 -14.70 6.77
CA ILE A 101 7.19 -16.07 7.28
C ILE A 101 6.56 -16.96 6.21
N PHE A 102 5.53 -16.48 5.52
CA PHE A 102 4.72 -17.32 4.64
C PHE A 102 5.11 -17.24 3.17
N GLU A 103 5.76 -16.15 2.75
CA GLU A 103 6.16 -15.92 1.36
C GLU A 103 7.55 -15.27 1.32
N PRO A 104 8.59 -15.99 1.80
CA PRO A 104 9.92 -15.35 1.92
C PRO A 104 10.52 -14.92 0.59
N GLU A 105 10.20 -15.61 -0.51
CA GLU A 105 10.71 -15.22 -1.81
C GLU A 105 10.05 -13.95 -2.32
N LEU A 106 8.76 -13.79 -2.06
CA LEU A 106 8.07 -12.55 -2.37
C LEU A 106 8.62 -11.40 -1.53
N TYR A 107 8.82 -11.65 -0.23
CA TYR A 107 9.36 -10.65 0.69
C TYR A 107 10.66 -10.06 0.17
N ALA A 108 11.54 -10.88 -0.37
CA ALA A 108 12.85 -10.46 -0.86
C ALA A 108 12.76 -9.55 -2.09
N ARG A 109 11.62 -9.51 -2.76
CA ARG A 109 11.45 -8.78 -4.01
C ARG A 109 10.60 -7.52 -3.87
N ILE A 110 10.13 -7.21 -2.66
CA ILE A 110 9.33 -6.01 -2.40
C ILE A 110 10.22 -4.77 -2.46
N ARG A 111 9.75 -3.74 -3.17
CA ARG A 111 10.44 -2.45 -3.26
C ARG A 111 9.46 -1.33 -2.96
N SER A 112 9.96 -0.26 -2.37
CA SER A 112 9.16 0.93 -2.11
C SER A 112 9.08 1.80 -3.36
N ALA A 113 7.89 2.34 -3.60
CA ALA A 113 7.68 3.38 -4.60
C ALA A 113 7.19 4.68 -3.94
N GLY A 114 7.32 4.78 -2.63
CA GLY A 114 7.05 6.01 -1.89
C GLY A 114 5.99 5.84 -0.82
N SER A 115 6.05 6.71 0.21
CA SER A 115 5.06 6.73 1.28
C SER A 115 4.53 8.15 1.44
N LEU A 116 5.06 8.94 2.35
CA LEU A 116 4.56 10.30 2.57
C LEU A 116 4.91 11.22 1.40
N CYS A 117 3.92 11.93 0.91
CA CYS A 117 4.10 12.97 -0.09
C CYS A 117 2.92 13.94 0.05
N VAL A 118 3.16 15.05 0.72
CA VAL A 118 2.12 16.03 1.03
C VAL A 118 1.98 16.97 -0.15
N ARG A 119 0.92 16.78 -0.95
CA ARG A 119 0.73 17.54 -2.18
C ARG A 119 -0.72 17.45 -2.66
N LEU A 120 -1.03 18.30 -3.61
CA LEU A 120 -2.25 18.14 -4.40
C LEU A 120 -2.03 17.04 -5.44
N ILE A 121 -3.12 16.43 -5.86
CA ILE A 121 -3.09 15.47 -6.97
C ILE A 121 -2.61 16.21 -8.22
N ARG A 122 -1.74 15.58 -9.00
CA ARG A 122 -1.20 16.19 -10.21
C ARG A 122 -2.32 16.55 -11.16
N GLY A 123 -2.27 17.80 -11.64
CA GLY A 123 -3.31 18.32 -12.51
C GLY A 123 -4.48 18.96 -11.76
N SER A 124 -4.50 18.89 -10.43
CA SER A 124 -5.56 19.48 -9.62
C SER A 124 -5.01 20.66 -8.83
N ASP A 125 -5.87 21.66 -8.61
CA ASP A 125 -5.53 22.79 -7.74
C ASP A 125 -6.30 22.75 -6.43
N SER A 126 -7.05 21.65 -6.17
CA SER A 126 -7.85 21.56 -4.95
C SER A 126 -7.86 20.17 -4.31
N SER A 127 -7.63 19.12 -5.06
CA SER A 127 -7.72 17.74 -4.54
C SER A 127 -6.41 17.30 -3.90
N VAL A 128 -6.49 16.87 -2.65
CA VAL A 128 -5.32 16.45 -1.86
C VAL A 128 -5.00 14.98 -2.15
N SER A 129 -3.72 14.67 -2.29
CA SER A 129 -3.26 13.31 -2.52
C SER A 129 -3.49 12.44 -1.27
N THR A 130 -3.85 11.17 -1.47
CA THR A 130 -3.99 10.21 -0.37
C THR A 130 -2.66 9.97 0.35
N HIS A 131 -1.54 10.28 -0.27
CA HIS A 131 -0.21 10.14 0.35
C HIS A 131 0.11 11.27 1.33
N SER A 132 -0.79 12.20 1.54
CA SER A 132 -0.52 13.41 2.32
C SER A 132 -0.66 13.25 3.83
N PHE A 133 -1.16 12.10 4.31
CA PHE A 133 -1.53 11.95 5.72
C PHE A 133 -0.66 10.96 6.49
N GLY A 134 0.31 10.34 5.83
CA GLY A 134 1.15 9.34 6.50
C GLY A 134 0.47 8.00 6.71
N LEU A 135 -0.55 7.68 5.92
CA LEU A 135 -1.35 6.46 6.06
C LEU A 135 -1.40 5.64 4.77
N SER A 136 -0.56 5.96 3.80
CA SER A 136 -0.53 5.28 2.49
C SER A 136 0.89 5.05 2.04
N LEU A 137 1.08 4.01 1.23
CA LEU A 137 2.37 3.77 0.58
C LEU A 137 2.13 3.08 -0.75
N ASP A 138 3.14 3.17 -1.61
CA ASP A 138 3.17 2.46 -2.89
C ASP A 138 4.29 1.44 -2.88
N LEU A 139 4.01 0.27 -3.44
CA LEU A 139 4.95 -0.83 -3.54
C LEU A 139 4.97 -1.37 -4.95
N ASN A 140 6.10 -1.97 -5.31
CA ASN A 140 6.17 -2.77 -6.53
C ASN A 140 7.06 -3.99 -6.30
N ILE A 141 7.06 -4.88 -7.26
CA ILE A 141 7.91 -6.07 -7.25
C ILE A 141 9.09 -5.79 -8.16
N ASP A 142 10.30 -6.01 -7.64
CA ASP A 142 11.55 -5.87 -8.38
C ASP A 142 11.83 -4.46 -8.93
N GLY A 143 11.14 -3.43 -8.42
CA GLY A 143 11.35 -2.07 -8.87
C GLY A 143 10.66 -1.72 -10.18
N VAL A 144 9.78 -2.59 -10.68
CA VAL A 144 9.05 -2.34 -11.93
C VAL A 144 7.75 -1.64 -11.63
N THR A 145 7.57 -0.44 -12.18
CA THR A 145 6.37 0.36 -11.96
C THR A 145 5.15 -0.32 -12.58
N ASP A 146 4.08 -0.41 -11.79
CA ASP A 146 2.81 -0.91 -12.27
C ASP A 146 2.05 0.19 -13.00
N THR A 147 1.35 -0.17 -14.08
CA THR A 147 0.62 0.80 -14.89
C THR A 147 -0.75 1.10 -14.27
N LEU A 148 -1.06 2.39 -14.11
CA LEU A 148 -2.35 2.82 -13.59
C LEU A 148 -3.46 2.55 -14.60
N GLY A 149 -4.61 2.10 -14.07
CA GLY A 149 -5.85 2.09 -14.85
C GLY A 149 -5.93 1.05 -15.95
N ASP A 150 -5.09 0.03 -15.94
CA ASP A 150 -5.12 -1.02 -16.97
C ASP A 150 -5.77 -2.31 -16.47
N ASP A 151 -6.30 -2.32 -15.25
CA ASP A 151 -6.93 -3.46 -14.59
C ASP A 151 -6.01 -4.68 -14.50
N ARG A 152 -4.70 -4.45 -14.57
CA ARG A 152 -3.67 -5.47 -14.50
C ARG A 152 -2.67 -5.09 -13.42
N THR A 153 -2.00 -6.10 -12.87
CA THR A 153 -0.99 -5.85 -11.87
C THR A 153 0.02 -6.99 -11.83
N GLN A 154 1.14 -6.76 -11.14
CA GLN A 154 2.09 -7.82 -10.86
C GLN A 154 1.44 -8.84 -9.93
N LEU A 155 1.63 -10.11 -10.21
CA LEU A 155 1.07 -11.19 -9.39
C LEU A 155 1.45 -11.04 -7.92
N GLY A 156 2.68 -10.61 -7.65
CA GLY A 156 3.14 -10.40 -6.27
C GLY A 156 2.32 -9.37 -5.52
N LEU A 157 1.78 -8.35 -6.20
CA LEU A 157 0.92 -7.36 -5.54
C LEU A 157 -0.43 -7.96 -5.15
N ILE A 158 -0.96 -8.88 -5.96
CA ILE A 158 -2.19 -9.59 -5.59
C ILE A 158 -1.94 -10.40 -4.32
N LEU A 159 -0.81 -11.12 -4.25
CA LEU A 159 -0.48 -11.89 -3.07
C LEU A 159 -0.30 -11.00 -1.85
N LEU A 160 0.40 -9.87 -2.01
CA LEU A 160 0.60 -8.93 -0.91
C LEU A 160 -0.71 -8.37 -0.40
N SER A 161 -1.68 -8.13 -1.29
CA SER A 161 -2.94 -7.51 -0.88
C SER A 161 -3.66 -8.32 0.21
N GLU A 162 -3.53 -9.64 0.19
CA GLU A 162 -4.17 -10.47 1.21
C GLU A 162 -3.54 -10.24 2.58
N PHE A 163 -2.21 -10.07 2.64
CA PHE A 163 -1.54 -9.79 3.90
C PHE A 163 -1.92 -8.41 4.43
N PHE A 164 -2.04 -7.44 3.54
CA PHE A 164 -2.45 -6.09 3.93
C PHE A 164 -3.89 -6.06 4.42
N GLN A 165 -4.79 -6.77 3.73
CA GLN A 165 -6.21 -6.76 4.08
C GLN A 165 -6.46 -7.37 5.44
N ARG A 166 -5.69 -8.38 5.83
CA ARG A 166 -5.81 -8.97 7.17
C ARG A 166 -5.53 -7.95 8.27
N GLU A 167 -4.72 -6.95 7.97
CA GLU A 167 -4.37 -5.90 8.93
C GLU A 167 -5.20 -4.63 8.74
N GLY A 168 -6.22 -4.68 7.90
CA GLY A 168 -7.14 -3.56 7.73
C GLY A 168 -6.68 -2.52 6.72
N TRP A 169 -5.85 -2.88 5.77
CA TRP A 169 -5.38 -1.98 4.73
C TRP A 169 -6.17 -2.19 3.43
N TYR A 170 -6.55 -1.08 2.82
CA TYR A 170 -7.28 -1.05 1.55
C TYR A 170 -6.28 -1.07 0.40
N TRP A 171 -6.53 -1.93 -0.60
CA TRP A 171 -5.69 -2.05 -1.79
C TRP A 171 -6.27 -1.20 -2.92
N GLY A 172 -5.44 -0.33 -3.51
CA GLY A 172 -5.88 0.61 -4.54
C GLY A 172 -6.33 -0.01 -5.84
N ALA A 173 -6.20 -1.32 -6.01
CA ALA A 173 -6.80 -2.00 -7.15
C ALA A 173 -8.32 -1.84 -7.17
N GLY A 174 -8.93 -1.53 -6.03
CA GLY A 174 -10.36 -1.29 -5.91
C GLY A 174 -10.79 0.12 -6.24
N PHE A 175 -9.87 1.04 -6.50
CA PHE A 175 -10.23 2.40 -6.89
C PHE A 175 -10.93 2.42 -8.24
N GLY A 176 -11.74 3.45 -8.50
CA GLY A 176 -12.36 3.62 -9.81
C GLY A 176 -11.34 3.54 -10.93
N ARG A 177 -10.24 4.26 -10.81
CA ARG A 177 -9.07 4.07 -11.68
C ARG A 177 -8.10 3.19 -10.92
N GLU A 178 -7.91 1.98 -11.36
CA GLU A 178 -7.09 0.98 -10.70
C GLU A 178 -5.67 1.51 -10.42
N ASP A 179 -5.23 1.36 -9.16
CA ASP A 179 -3.90 1.76 -8.71
C ASP A 179 -3.36 0.64 -7.81
N SER A 180 -2.79 -0.38 -8.43
CA SER A 180 -2.46 -1.63 -7.73
C SER A 180 -1.18 -1.53 -6.90
N MET A 181 -0.36 -0.50 -7.10
CA MET A 181 0.80 -0.26 -6.25
C MET A 181 0.41 0.32 -4.90
N HIS A 182 -0.78 0.88 -4.80
CA HIS A 182 -1.22 1.69 -3.66
C HIS A 182 -1.90 0.86 -2.59
N PHE A 183 -1.45 1.05 -1.35
CA PHE A 183 -2.06 0.46 -0.16
C PHE A 183 -2.27 1.57 0.86
N GLU A 184 -3.43 1.61 1.47
CA GLU A 184 -3.73 2.63 2.48
C GLU A 184 -4.50 2.03 3.64
N VAL A 185 -4.35 2.63 4.82
CA VAL A 185 -5.13 2.24 5.99
C VAL A 185 -6.60 2.51 5.69
N SER A 186 -7.46 1.53 5.90
CA SER A 186 -8.89 1.68 5.63
C SER A 186 -9.54 2.65 6.59
N ARG A 187 -10.71 3.16 6.21
CA ARG A 187 -11.51 4.02 7.09
C ARG A 187 -11.85 3.29 8.39
N GLU A 188 -12.23 2.02 8.28
CA GLU A 188 -12.56 1.20 9.44
C GLU A 188 -11.39 1.07 10.40
N LYS A 189 -10.17 0.95 9.86
CA LYS A 189 -8.98 0.85 10.70
C LYS A 189 -8.66 2.18 11.37
N VAL A 190 -8.81 3.29 10.66
CA VAL A 190 -8.63 4.62 11.24
C VAL A 190 -9.59 4.80 12.41
N GLU A 191 -10.84 4.43 12.23
CA GLU A 191 -11.85 4.55 13.31
C GLU A 191 -11.50 3.65 14.49
N GLN A 192 -11.01 2.45 14.24
CA GLN A 192 -10.57 1.56 15.31
C GLN A 192 -9.42 2.18 16.10
N TRP A 193 -8.43 2.72 15.40
CA TRP A 193 -7.27 3.34 16.06
C TRP A 193 -7.69 4.56 16.89
N ARG A 194 -8.66 5.33 16.42
CA ARG A 194 -9.19 6.44 17.20
C ARG A 194 -9.87 5.95 18.48
N ARG A 195 -10.66 4.90 18.38
CA ARG A 195 -11.33 4.33 19.56
C ARG A 195 -10.33 3.78 20.57
N LEU A 196 -9.21 3.27 20.10
CA LEU A 196 -8.16 2.72 20.96
C LEU A 196 -7.21 3.80 21.50
N GLY A 197 -7.37 5.04 21.10
CA GLY A 197 -6.50 6.12 21.51
C GLY A 197 -5.15 6.16 20.81
N LEU A 198 -5.00 5.41 19.72
CA LEU A 198 -3.75 5.37 18.94
C LEU A 198 -3.68 6.52 17.93
N LEU A 199 -4.80 7.09 17.56
CA LEU A 199 -4.90 8.32 16.79
C LEU A 199 -5.72 9.30 17.58
N PRO A 200 -5.49 10.61 17.41
CA PRO A 200 -6.26 11.62 18.13
C PRO A 200 -7.74 11.51 17.82
N ASP A 201 -8.54 11.72 18.83
CA ASP A 201 -9.99 11.61 18.74
C ASP A 201 -10.62 12.95 18.40
N GLU A 202 -9.78 13.94 18.02
CA GLU A 202 -10.40 15.22 17.81
C GLU A 202 -9.47 16.15 17.12
#